data_e83710de4f504928d44f4f3eaef1b18e
#
_entry.id   e83710de4f504928d44f4f3eaef1b18e
#
_cell.length_a   1.000
_cell.length_b   1.000
_cell.length_c   1.000
_cell.angle_alpha   90.00
_cell.angle_beta   90.00
_cell.angle_gamma   90.00
#
_symmetry.space_group_name_H-M   'P 1'
#
loop_
_entity.id
_entity.type
_entity.pdbx_description
1 polymer ?
#
loop_
_entity_poly.entity_id
_entity_poly.type
_entity_poly.pdbx_seq_one_letter_code
_entity_poly.pdbx_strand_id
1 'polypeptide(L)'
;MKSLTTTELRKLFLEFFRSKGHTVIPSASLIPENDPTVLFTTAGMHPLVPYLMGAAHPAGKRLTDVQKCVRTGDIDSVGDASHVTHFTRLGNRSPGAYFKKESIAWSWELLTDEKWLGIDKDRLYFTCFEGNENAPRDTYSHDRWVEMGVDPSHIFYLGAKHNWWIPGTSGCCG
;
A
#
# COMPACT_ATOMS: atom_id res chain seq x y z
N MET A 1 -16.10 -13.33 -2.80
CA MET A 1 -14.88 -12.85 -3.49
C MET A 1 -14.90 -13.30 -4.95
N LYS A 2 -14.60 -12.41 -5.89
CA LYS A 2 -14.51 -12.74 -7.32
C LYS A 2 -13.28 -13.61 -7.60
N SER A 3 -13.40 -14.55 -8.54
CA SER A 3 -12.25 -15.23 -9.12
C SER A 3 -11.69 -14.35 -10.23
N LEU A 4 -10.47 -13.86 -10.06
CA LEU A 4 -9.81 -12.94 -10.98
C LEU A 4 -8.43 -13.47 -11.38
N THR A 5 -8.10 -13.31 -12.64
CA THR A 5 -6.71 -13.47 -13.09
C THR A 5 -5.85 -12.31 -12.58
N THR A 6 -4.54 -12.48 -12.57
CA THR A 6 -3.61 -11.41 -12.18
C THR A 6 -3.80 -10.14 -13.05
N THR A 7 -4.07 -10.31 -14.34
CA THR A 7 -4.30 -9.19 -15.24
C THR A 7 -5.60 -8.45 -14.92
N GLU A 8 -6.67 -9.17 -14.64
CA GLU A 8 -7.94 -8.58 -14.24
C GLU A 8 -7.84 -7.86 -12.89
N LEU A 9 -7.13 -8.43 -11.91
CA LEU A 9 -6.90 -7.79 -10.62
C LEU A 9 -6.15 -6.45 -10.79
N ARG A 10 -5.08 -6.42 -11.58
CA ARG A 10 -4.34 -5.18 -11.87
C ARG A 10 -5.24 -4.13 -12.52
N LYS A 11 -6.01 -4.53 -13.53
CA LYS A 11 -6.94 -3.63 -14.22
C LYS A 11 -8.01 -3.08 -13.26
N LEU A 12 -8.63 -3.93 -12.47
CA LEU A 12 -9.65 -3.56 -11.48
C LEU A 12 -9.11 -2.55 -10.47
N PHE A 13 -7.91 -2.78 -9.93
CA PHE A 13 -7.26 -1.87 -8.99
C PHE A 13 -7.03 -0.48 -9.59
N LEU A 14 -6.49 -0.42 -10.81
CA LEU A 14 -6.25 0.85 -11.50
C LEU A 14 -7.56 1.58 -11.84
N GLU A 15 -8.60 0.86 -12.25
CA GLU A 15 -9.92 1.42 -12.53
C GLU A 15 -10.58 1.97 -11.26
N PHE A 16 -10.47 1.25 -10.15
CA PHE A 16 -10.95 1.74 -8.86
C PHE A 16 -10.31 3.07 -8.49
N PHE A 17 -8.98 3.16 -8.45
CA PHE A 17 -8.31 4.39 -8.06
C PHE A 17 -8.45 5.52 -9.10
N ARG A 18 -8.58 5.18 -10.38
CA ARG A 18 -8.96 6.17 -11.41
C ARG A 18 -10.34 6.79 -11.10
N SER A 19 -11.31 5.98 -10.66
CA SER A 19 -12.63 6.48 -10.25
C SER A 19 -12.59 7.40 -9.02
N LYS A 20 -11.51 7.32 -8.22
CA LYS A 20 -11.23 8.21 -7.07
C LYS A 20 -10.36 9.42 -7.45
N GLY A 21 -10.16 9.67 -8.74
CA GLY A 21 -9.41 10.82 -9.27
C GLY A 21 -7.90 10.64 -9.25
N HIS A 22 -7.39 9.40 -9.24
CA HIS A 22 -5.97 9.14 -9.37
C HIS A 22 -5.54 9.06 -10.83
N THR A 23 -4.38 9.63 -11.14
CA THR A 23 -3.72 9.46 -12.43
C THR A 23 -2.95 8.14 -12.41
N VAL A 24 -3.17 7.33 -13.44
CA VAL A 24 -2.40 6.09 -13.64
C VAL A 24 -1.04 6.47 -14.19
N ILE A 25 0.02 6.10 -13.49
CA ILE A 25 1.39 6.29 -13.94
C ILE A 25 2.03 4.96 -14.37
N PRO A 26 2.98 4.98 -15.30
CA PRO A 26 3.68 3.77 -15.71
C PRO A 26 4.56 3.20 -14.60
N SER A 27 4.81 1.90 -14.65
CA SER A 27 5.85 1.28 -13.82
C SER A 27 7.21 1.87 -14.14
N ALA A 28 7.93 2.29 -13.14
CA ALA A 28 9.33 2.69 -13.31
C ALA A 28 10.20 1.48 -13.70
N SER A 29 11.41 1.77 -14.17
CA SER A 29 12.41 0.75 -14.47
C SER A 29 12.73 -0.11 -13.24
N LEU A 30 13.08 -1.37 -13.47
CA LEU A 30 13.64 -2.24 -12.43
C LEU A 30 15.06 -1.81 -12.02
N ILE A 31 15.77 -1.16 -12.91
CA ILE A 31 17.07 -0.55 -12.62
C ILE A 31 16.78 0.89 -12.16
N PRO A 32 17.08 1.24 -10.89
CA PRO A 32 16.84 2.59 -10.37
C PRO A 32 17.68 3.64 -11.14
N GLU A 33 17.06 4.72 -11.52
CA GLU A 33 17.73 5.82 -12.20
C GLU A 33 18.38 6.68 -11.15
N ASN A 34 18.85 7.04 -10.43
CA ASN A 34 19.41 8.00 -9.46
C ASN A 34 19.51 7.47 -8.01
N ASP A 35 19.58 6.17 -7.83
CA ASP A 35 19.82 5.59 -6.52
C ASP A 35 20.91 4.51 -6.58
N PRO A 36 22.17 4.85 -6.27
CA PRO A 36 23.26 3.90 -6.28
C PRO A 36 23.27 2.94 -5.08
N THR A 37 22.36 3.12 -4.12
CA THR A 37 22.31 2.31 -2.89
C THR A 37 21.64 0.97 -3.10
N VAL A 38 20.89 0.81 -4.19
CA VAL A 38 20.17 -0.42 -4.52
C VAL A 38 20.39 -0.81 -5.99
N LEU A 39 20.51 -2.11 -6.23
CA LEU A 39 20.67 -2.65 -7.59
C LEU A 39 19.35 -2.69 -8.36
N PHE A 40 18.24 -2.87 -7.67
CA PHE A 40 16.90 -3.00 -8.26
C PHE A 40 15.87 -2.17 -7.52
N THR A 41 14.79 -1.82 -8.22
CA THR A 41 13.59 -1.27 -7.60
C THR A 41 12.92 -2.34 -6.74
N THR A 42 13.04 -2.21 -5.43
CA THR A 42 12.63 -3.21 -4.44
C THR A 42 11.25 -2.96 -3.84
N ALA A 43 10.66 -1.79 -4.07
CA ALA A 43 9.36 -1.39 -3.52
C ALA A 43 8.63 -0.42 -4.45
N GLY A 44 7.30 -0.40 -4.35
CA GLY A 44 6.46 0.49 -5.15
C GLY A 44 6.63 1.98 -4.82
N MET A 45 7.17 2.30 -3.65
CA MET A 45 7.47 3.70 -3.26
C MET A 45 8.86 4.16 -3.69
N HIS A 46 9.77 3.25 -3.98
CA HIS A 46 11.15 3.58 -4.25
C HIS A 46 11.32 4.65 -5.34
N PRO A 47 10.68 4.53 -6.53
CA PRO A 47 10.79 5.56 -7.56
C PRO A 47 10.10 6.89 -7.21
N LEU A 48 9.28 6.92 -6.16
CA LEU A 48 8.47 8.06 -5.76
C LEU A 48 8.99 8.79 -4.51
N VAL A 49 10.11 8.34 -3.95
CA VAL A 49 10.72 8.97 -2.75
C VAL A 49 10.94 10.47 -2.91
N PRO A 50 11.44 11.02 -4.04
CA PRO A 50 11.58 12.47 -4.19
C PRO A 50 10.28 13.24 -4.02
N TYR A 51 9.16 12.67 -4.48
CA TYR A 51 7.84 13.30 -4.37
C TYR A 51 7.25 13.21 -2.97
N LEU A 52 7.61 12.19 -2.20
CA LEU A 52 7.31 12.12 -0.76
C LEU A 52 8.10 13.16 0.03
N MET A 53 9.31 13.47 -0.42
CA MET A 53 10.16 14.49 0.19
C MET A 53 9.77 15.92 -0.22
N GLY A 54 8.70 16.09 -0.99
CA GLY A 54 8.12 17.40 -1.32
C GLY A 54 8.28 17.87 -2.76
N ALA A 55 8.97 17.13 -3.62
CA ALA A 55 9.00 17.45 -5.03
C ALA A 55 7.61 17.31 -5.67
N ALA A 56 7.29 18.18 -6.62
CA ALA A 56 6.02 18.09 -7.34
C ALA A 56 6.08 17.00 -8.42
N HIS A 57 5.16 16.04 -8.36
CA HIS A 57 5.05 15.04 -9.42
C HIS A 57 4.31 15.63 -10.64
N PRO A 58 4.80 15.46 -11.89
CA PRO A 58 4.18 16.04 -13.07
C PRO A 58 2.74 15.56 -13.33
N ALA A 59 2.38 14.34 -12.90
CA ALA A 59 1.03 13.80 -13.00
C ALA A 59 0.10 14.18 -11.83
N GLY A 60 0.54 15.06 -10.92
CA GLY A 60 -0.27 15.56 -9.81
C GLY A 60 -0.07 14.80 -8.50
N LYS A 61 -1.01 15.00 -7.56
CA LYS A 61 -0.90 14.51 -6.18
C LYS A 61 -1.69 13.23 -5.87
N ARG A 62 -2.46 12.71 -6.80
CA ARG A 62 -3.18 11.44 -6.67
C ARG A 62 -2.69 10.50 -7.75
N LEU A 63 -1.89 9.52 -7.38
CA LEU A 63 -1.22 8.63 -8.31
C LEU A 63 -1.60 7.18 -8.01
N THR A 64 -1.70 6.35 -9.06
CA THR A 64 -1.87 4.91 -8.92
C THR A 64 -1.02 4.19 -9.95
N ASP A 65 -0.46 3.06 -9.56
CA ASP A 65 0.45 2.29 -10.40
C ASP A 65 0.37 0.77 -10.15
N VAL A 66 1.01 0.05 -11.05
CA VAL A 66 1.38 -1.36 -10.89
C VAL A 66 2.89 -1.44 -11.05
N GLN A 67 3.63 -1.24 -9.97
CA GLN A 67 5.09 -1.19 -9.99
C GLN A 67 5.70 -2.60 -9.98
N LYS A 68 6.56 -2.88 -10.94
CA LYS A 68 7.41 -4.07 -10.96
C LYS A 68 8.54 -3.92 -9.94
N CYS A 69 8.79 -4.98 -9.18
CA CYS A 69 9.81 -5.00 -8.14
C CYS A 69 10.62 -6.30 -8.19
N VAL A 70 11.89 -6.21 -7.78
CA VAL A 70 12.78 -7.35 -7.60
C VAL A 70 13.41 -7.29 -6.21
N ARG A 71 13.36 -8.40 -5.48
CA ARG A 71 14.08 -8.62 -4.22
C ARG A 71 14.87 -9.90 -4.30
N THR A 72 16.14 -9.84 -3.92
CA THR A 72 17.08 -10.96 -3.98
C THR A 72 17.54 -11.43 -2.61
N GLY A 73 17.13 -10.75 -1.52
CA GLY A 73 17.54 -11.09 -0.15
C GLY A 73 17.13 -12.48 0.30
N ASP A 74 16.02 -12.99 -0.22
CA ASP A 74 15.47 -14.30 0.14
C ASP A 74 15.59 -15.31 -1.02
N ILE A 75 16.56 -15.13 -1.92
CA ILE A 75 16.67 -15.97 -3.14
C ILE A 75 16.86 -17.44 -2.82
N ASP A 76 17.56 -17.76 -1.74
CA ASP A 76 17.80 -19.12 -1.29
C ASP A 76 16.53 -19.82 -0.75
N SER A 77 15.50 -19.05 -0.43
CA SER A 77 14.20 -19.53 0.03
C SER A 77 13.17 -19.68 -1.11
N VAL A 78 13.52 -19.24 -2.32
CA VAL A 78 12.62 -19.35 -3.48
C VAL A 78 12.42 -20.81 -3.86
N GLY A 79 11.15 -21.18 -3.97
CA GLY A 79 10.74 -22.59 -4.20
C GLY A 79 9.78 -23.09 -3.12
N ASP A 80 9.62 -22.34 -2.04
CA ASP A 80 8.56 -22.55 -1.06
C ASP A 80 7.22 -21.96 -1.53
N ALA A 81 6.21 -21.94 -0.64
CA ALA A 81 4.86 -21.47 -0.96
C ALA A 81 4.72 -19.92 -1.01
N SER A 82 5.73 -19.15 -0.59
CA SER A 82 5.57 -17.73 -0.33
C SER A 82 6.69 -16.83 -0.87
N HIS A 83 7.92 -17.31 -0.99
CA HIS A 83 9.04 -16.49 -1.44
C HIS A 83 9.13 -16.39 -2.96
N VAL A 84 9.22 -15.15 -3.44
CA VAL A 84 9.38 -14.83 -4.86
C VAL A 84 10.43 -13.72 -5.02
N THR A 85 11.21 -13.74 -6.10
CA THR A 85 12.18 -12.68 -6.42
C THR A 85 11.54 -11.53 -7.18
N HIS A 86 10.61 -11.80 -8.08
CA HIS A 86 9.88 -10.80 -8.86
C HIS A 86 8.42 -10.74 -8.41
N PHE A 87 7.92 -9.53 -8.22
CA PHE A 87 6.52 -9.28 -7.88
C PHE A 87 6.08 -7.91 -8.42
N THR A 88 4.78 -7.67 -8.39
CA THR A 88 4.23 -6.34 -8.69
C THR A 88 3.49 -5.79 -7.48
N ARG A 89 3.72 -4.51 -7.20
CA ARG A 89 3.02 -3.76 -6.15
C ARG A 89 1.90 -2.95 -6.78
N LEU A 90 0.69 -3.22 -6.34
CA LEU A 90 -0.46 -2.36 -6.63
C LEU A 90 -0.39 -1.17 -5.66
N GLY A 91 -0.36 0.02 -6.19
CA GLY A 91 -0.12 1.21 -5.38
C GLY A 91 -1.07 2.37 -5.65
N ASN A 92 -1.56 2.98 -4.57
CA ASN A 92 -2.15 4.31 -4.60
C ASN A 92 -1.31 5.24 -3.75
N ARG A 93 -1.12 6.47 -4.20
CA ARG A 93 -0.20 7.44 -3.60
C ARG A 93 -0.86 8.79 -3.48
N SER A 94 -0.63 9.44 -2.35
CA SER A 94 -1.16 10.76 -2.04
C SER A 94 -0.09 11.68 -1.47
N PRO A 95 0.80 12.25 -2.29
CA PRO A 95 1.68 13.31 -1.81
C PRO A 95 0.89 14.58 -1.46
N GLY A 96 0.28 14.58 -0.27
CA GLY A 96 -0.46 15.71 0.29
C GLY A 96 -1.83 16.00 -0.31
N ALA A 97 -2.53 15.01 -0.91
CA ALA A 97 -3.89 15.21 -1.44
C ALA A 97 -4.99 14.66 -0.53
N TYR A 98 -4.72 13.58 0.20
CA TYR A 98 -5.62 12.98 1.19
C TYR A 98 -4.79 12.17 2.21
N PHE A 99 -5.41 11.73 3.29
CA PHE A 99 -4.76 10.98 4.33
C PHE A 99 -5.64 9.80 4.82
N LYS A 100 -5.58 9.45 6.11
CA LYS A 100 -6.20 8.25 6.69
C LYS A 100 -7.68 8.12 6.39
N LYS A 101 -8.45 9.23 6.47
CA LYS A 101 -9.91 9.21 6.29
C LYS A 101 -10.34 8.60 4.96
N GLU A 102 -9.81 9.14 3.89
CA GLU A 102 -10.13 8.68 2.53
C GLU A 102 -9.48 7.33 2.24
N SER A 103 -8.24 7.13 2.68
CA SER A 103 -7.50 5.89 2.47
C SER A 103 -8.24 4.68 3.06
N ILE A 104 -8.69 4.79 4.30
CA ILE A 104 -9.46 3.74 4.98
C ILE A 104 -10.79 3.48 4.27
N ALA A 105 -11.54 4.55 3.94
CA ALA A 105 -12.82 4.41 3.27
C ALA A 105 -12.69 3.74 1.89
N TRP A 106 -11.69 4.13 1.10
CA TRP A 106 -11.47 3.52 -0.21
C TRP A 106 -10.90 2.10 -0.12
N SER A 107 -10.06 1.81 0.88
CA SER A 107 -9.61 0.43 1.12
C SER A 107 -10.78 -0.47 1.46
N TRP A 108 -11.69 -0.02 2.34
CA TRP A 108 -12.89 -0.75 2.68
C TRP A 108 -13.79 -1.00 1.46
N GLU A 109 -14.08 0.04 0.70
CA GLU A 109 -14.87 -0.07 -0.54
C GLU A 109 -14.25 -1.03 -1.53
N LEU A 110 -12.94 -0.90 -1.82
CA LEU A 110 -12.23 -1.77 -2.74
C LEU A 110 -12.31 -3.24 -2.33
N LEU A 111 -12.14 -3.51 -1.03
CA LEU A 111 -12.10 -4.88 -0.52
C LEU A 111 -13.49 -5.52 -0.46
N THR A 112 -14.51 -4.79 -0.01
CA THR A 112 -15.80 -5.38 0.38
C THR A 112 -16.93 -5.20 -0.63
N ASP A 113 -16.90 -4.15 -1.46
CA ASP A 113 -17.95 -3.91 -2.44
C ASP A 113 -17.92 -4.98 -3.54
N GLU A 114 -19.10 -5.55 -3.85
CA GLU A 114 -19.27 -6.58 -4.87
C GLU A 114 -18.87 -6.11 -6.29
N LYS A 115 -18.96 -4.82 -6.55
CA LYS A 115 -18.48 -4.23 -7.80
C LYS A 115 -16.97 -4.44 -7.97
N TRP A 116 -16.21 -4.41 -6.87
CA TRP A 116 -14.77 -4.51 -6.85
C TRP A 116 -14.30 -5.92 -6.47
N LEU A 117 -13.71 -6.11 -5.30
CA LEU A 117 -13.18 -7.43 -4.90
C LEU A 117 -14.22 -8.33 -4.23
N GLY A 118 -15.21 -7.76 -3.54
CA GLY A 118 -16.29 -8.51 -2.90
C GLY A 118 -15.78 -9.55 -1.89
N ILE A 119 -14.76 -9.17 -1.09
CA ILE A 119 -14.25 -10.04 -0.04
C ILE A 119 -15.24 -10.01 1.12
N ASP A 120 -15.52 -11.19 1.66
CA ASP A 120 -16.34 -11.32 2.85
C ASP A 120 -15.71 -10.58 4.03
N LYS A 121 -16.48 -9.73 4.70
CA LYS A 121 -16.04 -8.87 5.80
C LYS A 121 -15.46 -9.68 6.97
N ASP A 122 -16.03 -10.84 7.24
CA ASP A 122 -15.59 -11.72 8.34
C ASP A 122 -14.21 -12.35 8.09
N ARG A 123 -13.67 -12.20 6.88
CA ARG A 123 -12.33 -12.66 6.51
C ARG A 123 -11.27 -11.56 6.56
N LEU A 124 -11.64 -10.34 6.91
CA LEU A 124 -10.76 -9.19 6.94
C LEU A 124 -10.35 -8.87 8.37
N TYR A 125 -9.06 -8.70 8.57
CA TYR A 125 -8.45 -8.30 9.84
C TYR A 125 -7.57 -7.08 9.60
N PHE A 126 -7.54 -6.19 10.58
CA PHE A 126 -6.86 -4.90 10.46
C PHE A 126 -5.89 -4.73 11.62
N THR A 127 -4.79 -4.05 11.34
CA THR A 127 -3.83 -3.68 12.39
C THR A 127 -3.66 -2.18 12.45
N CYS A 128 -3.51 -1.66 13.66
CA CYS A 128 -3.20 -0.27 13.94
C CYS A 128 -1.94 -0.21 14.79
N PHE A 129 -1.20 0.89 14.69
CA PHE A 129 0.01 1.06 15.51
C PHE A 129 -0.34 1.21 16.99
N GLU A 130 0.30 0.42 17.84
CA GLU A 130 0.04 0.45 19.30
C GLU A 130 0.65 1.65 20.02
N GLY A 131 1.57 2.38 19.35
CA GLY A 131 2.31 3.48 19.93
C GLY A 131 3.69 3.06 20.47
N ASN A 132 4.59 4.03 20.53
CA ASN A 132 5.88 3.95 21.19
C ASN A 132 6.36 5.35 21.59
N GLU A 133 7.61 5.51 22.00
CA GLU A 133 8.24 6.78 22.36
C GLU A 133 8.25 7.83 21.22
N ASN A 134 8.22 7.38 19.96
CA ASN A 134 8.33 8.25 18.78
C ASN A 134 6.96 8.66 18.21
N ALA A 135 5.91 7.86 18.43
CA ALA A 135 4.58 8.15 17.94
C ALA A 135 3.50 7.56 18.86
N PRO A 136 2.37 8.28 19.05
CA PRO A 136 1.27 7.81 19.85
C PRO A 136 0.54 6.63 19.21
N ARG A 137 -0.24 5.92 20.02
CA ARG A 137 -1.16 4.87 19.56
C ARG A 137 -2.14 5.43 18.52
N ASP A 138 -2.34 4.71 17.43
CA ASP A 138 -3.22 5.12 16.33
C ASP A 138 -4.69 4.78 16.59
N THR A 139 -5.29 5.52 17.51
CA THR A 139 -6.73 5.40 17.83
C THR A 139 -7.60 5.91 16.69
N TYR A 140 -7.11 6.88 15.91
CA TYR A 140 -7.87 7.43 14.79
C TYR A 140 -8.17 6.36 13.72
N SER A 141 -7.18 5.59 13.31
CA SER A 141 -7.39 4.52 12.32
C SER A 141 -8.30 3.43 12.86
N HIS A 142 -8.13 3.04 14.14
CA HIS A 142 -9.01 2.09 14.80
C HIS A 142 -10.48 2.55 14.75
N ASP A 143 -10.75 3.74 15.24
CA ASP A 143 -12.12 4.28 15.31
C ASP A 143 -12.72 4.44 13.91
N ARG A 144 -11.89 4.81 12.94
CA ARG A 144 -12.33 4.91 11.56
C ARG A 144 -12.70 3.56 10.95
N TRP A 145 -11.99 2.48 11.25
CA TRP A 145 -12.37 1.12 10.83
C TRP A 145 -13.70 0.70 11.46
N VAL A 146 -13.90 0.98 12.75
CA VAL A 146 -15.17 0.72 13.45
C VAL A 146 -16.32 1.50 12.81
N GLU A 147 -16.14 2.78 12.48
CA GLU A 147 -17.14 3.59 11.76
C GLU A 147 -17.50 3.01 10.39
N MET A 148 -16.55 2.35 9.71
CA MET A 148 -16.80 1.68 8.42
C MET A 148 -17.53 0.34 8.57
N GLY A 149 -17.78 -0.11 9.80
CA GLY A 149 -18.50 -1.33 10.11
C GLY A 149 -17.62 -2.57 10.28
N VAL A 150 -16.35 -2.40 10.59
CA VAL A 150 -15.46 -3.50 10.98
C VAL A 150 -15.77 -3.90 12.41
N ASP A 151 -15.89 -5.21 12.67
CA ASP A 151 -16.00 -5.73 14.04
C ASP A 151 -14.73 -5.37 14.84
N PRO A 152 -14.84 -4.72 16.01
CA PRO A 152 -13.68 -4.38 16.82
C PRO A 152 -12.78 -5.57 17.18
N SER A 153 -13.32 -6.79 17.23
CA SER A 153 -12.55 -8.01 17.45
C SER A 153 -11.61 -8.38 16.29
N HIS A 154 -11.81 -7.77 15.12
CA HIS A 154 -10.96 -7.92 13.94
C HIS A 154 -9.90 -6.81 13.81
N ILE A 155 -9.80 -5.89 14.78
CA ILE A 155 -8.84 -4.79 14.76
C ILE A 155 -7.83 -4.98 15.89
N PHE A 156 -6.55 -5.10 15.54
CA PHE A 156 -5.46 -5.37 16.48
C PHE A 156 -4.50 -4.20 16.54
N TYR A 157 -4.03 -3.87 17.75
CA TYR A 157 -2.91 -2.97 17.92
C TYR A 157 -1.62 -3.76 17.97
N LEU A 158 -0.71 -3.45 17.07
CA LEU A 158 0.58 -4.13 16.96
C LEU A 158 1.74 -3.13 16.96
N GLY A 159 2.88 -3.57 17.49
CA GLY A 159 4.07 -2.76 17.64
C GLY A 159 4.81 -2.47 16.34
N ALA A 160 5.94 -1.78 16.49
CA ALA A 160 6.76 -1.29 15.38
C ALA A 160 7.21 -2.38 14.39
N LYS A 161 7.38 -3.61 14.84
CA LYS A 161 7.74 -4.73 13.96
C LYS A 161 6.71 -4.94 12.83
N HIS A 162 5.45 -4.60 13.04
CA HIS A 162 4.35 -4.85 12.12
C HIS A 162 3.77 -3.58 11.50
N ASN A 163 3.76 -2.49 12.26
CA ASN A 163 3.09 -1.24 11.90
C ASN A 163 4.02 -0.02 11.85
N TRP A 164 5.33 -0.22 11.67
CA TRP A 164 6.28 0.87 11.49
C TRP A 164 7.14 0.62 10.26
N TRP A 165 7.28 1.64 9.42
CA TRP A 165 8.09 1.57 8.21
C TRP A 165 8.92 2.85 8.07
N ILE A 166 10.20 2.70 7.69
CA ILE A 166 11.13 3.82 7.53
C ILE A 166 11.55 3.92 6.05
N PRO A 167 10.93 4.83 5.28
CA PRO A 167 11.26 5.03 3.86
C PRO A 167 12.41 6.01 3.62
N GLY A 168 13.32 6.17 4.54
CA GLY A 168 14.42 7.14 4.49
C GLY A 168 14.90 7.52 5.88
N THR A 169 14.87 8.82 6.20
CA THR A 169 15.37 9.36 7.48
C THR A 169 14.34 9.37 8.61
N SER A 170 13.06 9.27 8.27
CA SER A 170 11.97 9.24 9.26
C SER A 170 11.02 8.08 8.99
N GLY A 171 10.41 7.56 10.04
CA GLY A 171 9.42 6.50 9.96
C GLY A 171 8.01 7.02 9.80
N CYS A 172 7.13 6.16 9.29
CA CYS A 172 5.69 6.31 9.35
C CYS A 172 5.06 5.06 9.97
N CYS A 173 3.90 5.24 10.58
CA CYS A 173 3.13 4.17 11.17
C CYS A 173 1.75 4.05 10.51
N GLY A 174 1.19 2.86 10.52
CA GLY A 174 -0.12 2.60 9.94
C GLY A 174 -0.68 1.24 10.32
#